data_43d9db283b772491cf92bb8e571e00d8
#
_entry.id   43d9db283b772491cf92bb8e571e00d8
#
_cell.length_a   1.000
_cell.length_b   1.000
_cell.length_c   1.000
_cell.angle_alpha   90.00
_cell.angle_beta   90.00
_cell.angle_gamma   90.00
#
_symmetry.space_group_name_H-M   'P 1'
#
loop_
_entity.id
_entity.type
_entity.pdbx_description
1 polymer ?
#
loop_
_entity_poly.entity_id
_entity_poly.type
_entity_poly.pdbx_seq_one_letter_code
_entity_poly.pdbx_strand_id
1 'polypeptide(L)'
;NSRQMSPVRSVDALSLMKDRSFAIFVLGSLLICIPLAFYYNFTNLFLNEKGIVNAAGKMTMGQMSEVFFMLVMPFFFRRLGVKWMMVVGMAAWATRYLMFAFGTPGELVLMYYLGILLHGVCYDFFFVTGQIYVDNTAPKAIQASAQGFITLVTYGVGMLIGSGISGLVVKSHQIAADNPAAGHDWTAIWLWPAAMAFVVILLFVALFDGKGMGT
;
A
#
# COMPACT_ATOMS: atom_id res chain seq x y z
N ASN A 1 25.56 1.55 38.01
CA ASN A 1 25.81 2.37 36.79
C ASN A 1 24.52 2.42 35.99
N SER A 2 23.61 3.32 36.38
CA SER A 2 22.47 3.71 35.57
C SER A 2 23.01 4.46 34.32
N ARG A 3 23.11 3.79 33.18
CA ARG A 3 23.28 4.50 31.92
C ARG A 3 22.06 5.39 31.75
N GLN A 4 22.23 6.69 31.94
CA GLN A 4 21.26 7.69 31.50
C GLN A 4 21.09 7.48 29.99
N MET A 5 19.97 6.86 29.61
CA MET A 5 19.52 6.87 28.22
C MET A 5 19.20 8.32 27.88
N SER A 6 20.04 8.95 27.07
CA SER A 6 19.71 10.27 26.49
C SER A 6 18.33 10.15 25.81
N PRO A 7 17.45 11.15 25.95
CA PRO A 7 16.15 11.10 25.29
C PRO A 7 16.38 10.95 23.79
N VAL A 8 15.94 9.80 23.23
CA VAL A 8 15.97 9.55 21.79
C VAL A 8 15.07 10.59 21.15
N ARG A 9 15.70 11.53 20.42
CA ARG A 9 14.95 12.57 19.72
C ARG A 9 14.32 11.96 18.48
N SER A 10 13.04 12.19 18.28
CA SER A 10 12.29 11.75 17.07
C SER A 10 12.96 12.21 15.77
N VAL A 11 13.75 13.29 15.84
CA VAL A 11 14.56 13.82 14.73
C VAL A 11 15.74 12.94 14.33
N ASP A 12 16.19 12.01 15.19
CA ASP A 12 17.35 11.17 14.87
C ASP A 12 17.03 10.18 13.73
N ALA A 13 15.75 9.80 13.56
CA ALA A 13 15.28 8.99 12.45
C ALA A 13 15.46 9.70 11.09
N LEU A 14 15.41 11.03 11.05
CA LEU A 14 15.65 11.81 9.82
C LEU A 14 17.09 11.67 9.31
N SER A 15 18.02 11.31 10.17
CA SER A 15 19.40 11.06 9.74
C SER A 15 19.53 9.89 8.77
N LEU A 16 18.61 8.91 8.82
CA LEU A 16 18.54 7.80 7.90
C LEU A 16 18.22 8.23 6.46
N MET A 17 17.57 9.39 6.27
CA MET A 17 17.30 9.95 4.94
C MET A 17 18.59 10.35 4.18
N LYS A 18 19.75 10.41 4.84
CA LYS A 18 21.05 10.60 4.19
C LYS A 18 21.47 9.35 3.41
N ASP A 19 20.99 8.17 3.79
CA ASP A 19 21.17 6.96 3.00
C ASP A 19 20.21 6.99 1.80
N ARG A 20 20.76 6.87 0.60
CA ARG A 20 19.99 6.94 -0.65
C ARG A 20 18.94 5.83 -0.73
N SER A 21 19.30 4.60 -0.35
CA SER A 21 18.36 3.47 -0.38
C SER A 21 17.18 3.69 0.56
N PHE A 22 17.46 4.15 1.78
CA PHE A 22 16.43 4.46 2.77
C PHE A 22 15.52 5.60 2.28
N ALA A 23 16.08 6.66 1.72
CA ALA A 23 15.31 7.78 1.18
C ALA A 23 14.39 7.36 0.03
N ILE A 24 14.86 6.48 -0.87
CA ILE A 24 14.05 5.93 -1.96
C ILE A 24 12.94 5.03 -1.40
N PHE A 25 13.24 4.21 -0.40
CA PHE A 25 12.24 3.40 0.28
C PHE A 25 11.14 4.27 0.91
N VAL A 26 11.51 5.33 1.63
CA VAL A 26 10.56 6.27 2.25
C VAL A 26 9.70 6.96 1.18
N LEU A 27 10.32 7.44 0.09
CA LEU A 27 9.58 8.06 -1.02
C LEU A 27 8.63 7.08 -1.70
N GLY A 28 9.09 5.87 -2.01
CA GLY A 28 8.26 4.81 -2.57
C GLY A 28 7.08 4.46 -1.67
N SER A 29 7.32 4.39 -0.36
CA SER A 29 6.30 4.12 0.65
C SER A 29 5.26 5.25 0.75
N LEU A 30 5.69 6.50 0.66
CA LEU A 30 4.78 7.65 0.59
C LEU A 30 3.90 7.58 -0.66
N LEU A 31 4.54 7.40 -1.82
CA LEU A 31 3.86 7.44 -3.11
C LEU A 31 2.86 6.29 -3.29
N ILE A 32 3.17 5.08 -2.81
CA ILE A 32 2.25 3.93 -2.90
C ILE A 32 1.03 4.07 -1.99
N CYS A 33 1.12 4.87 -0.93
CA CYS A 33 -0.02 5.16 -0.07
C CYS A 33 -1.09 6.04 -0.76
N ILE A 34 -0.73 6.76 -1.83
CA ILE A 34 -1.69 7.53 -2.61
C ILE A 34 -2.71 6.60 -3.31
N PRO A 35 -2.30 5.63 -4.14
CA PRO A 35 -3.24 4.64 -4.69
C PRO A 35 -3.90 3.79 -3.60
N LEU A 36 -3.21 3.49 -2.49
CA LEU A 36 -3.79 2.74 -1.37
C LEU A 36 -5.01 3.43 -0.77
N ALA A 37 -5.02 4.76 -0.70
CA ALA A 37 -6.14 5.52 -0.17
C ALA A 37 -7.43 5.32 -0.98
N PHE A 38 -7.35 5.09 -2.30
CA PHE A 38 -8.52 4.73 -3.11
C PHE A 38 -9.18 3.45 -2.60
N TYR A 39 -8.38 2.44 -2.26
CA TYR A 39 -8.91 1.18 -1.74
C TYR A 39 -9.63 1.39 -0.41
N TYR A 40 -9.00 2.01 0.56
CA TYR A 40 -9.59 2.19 1.90
C TYR A 40 -10.83 3.08 1.89
N ASN A 41 -10.82 4.13 1.08
CA ASN A 41 -11.90 5.10 1.10
C ASN A 41 -13.11 4.66 0.25
N PHE A 42 -12.87 3.97 -0.87
CA PHE A 42 -13.91 3.80 -1.88
C PHE A 42 -14.26 2.37 -2.27
N THR A 43 -13.51 1.34 -1.84
CA THR A 43 -13.84 -0.05 -2.21
C THR A 43 -15.22 -0.46 -1.72
N ASN A 44 -15.61 -0.06 -0.51
CA ASN A 44 -16.92 -0.40 0.02
C ASN A 44 -18.05 0.23 -0.81
N LEU A 45 -17.93 1.53 -1.12
CA LEU A 45 -18.88 2.24 -1.99
C LEU A 45 -18.96 1.59 -3.37
N PHE A 46 -17.81 1.33 -3.98
CA PHE A 46 -17.70 0.66 -5.27
C PHE A 46 -18.45 -0.69 -5.31
N LEU A 47 -18.17 -1.56 -4.34
CA LEU A 47 -18.81 -2.88 -4.29
C LEU A 47 -20.32 -2.78 -4.10
N ASN A 48 -20.80 -1.84 -3.28
CA ASN A 48 -22.22 -1.60 -3.08
C ASN A 48 -22.89 -1.09 -4.37
N GLU A 49 -22.30 -0.13 -5.08
CA GLU A 49 -22.83 0.36 -6.37
C GLU A 49 -22.80 -0.72 -7.46
N LYS A 50 -21.87 -1.67 -7.39
CA LYS A 50 -21.86 -2.85 -8.27
C LYS A 50 -22.83 -3.95 -7.81
N GLY A 51 -23.65 -3.72 -6.80
CA GLY A 51 -24.67 -4.67 -6.33
C GLY A 51 -24.11 -5.85 -5.54
N ILE A 52 -22.87 -5.76 -5.04
CA ILE A 52 -22.27 -6.82 -4.23
C ILE A 52 -22.85 -6.78 -2.82
N VAL A 53 -23.68 -7.74 -2.50
CA VAL A 53 -24.33 -7.87 -1.18
C VAL A 53 -23.29 -8.09 -0.09
N ASN A 54 -23.42 -7.41 1.05
CA ASN A 54 -22.52 -7.50 2.19
C ASN A 54 -21.06 -7.18 1.81
N ALA A 55 -20.85 -6.05 1.14
CA ALA A 55 -19.53 -5.60 0.69
C ALA A 55 -18.49 -5.56 1.82
N ALA A 56 -18.83 -4.99 2.98
CA ALA A 56 -17.95 -4.91 4.15
C ALA A 56 -17.55 -6.32 4.65
N GLY A 57 -18.49 -7.25 4.75
CA GLY A 57 -18.19 -8.63 5.13
C GLY A 57 -17.29 -9.35 4.12
N LYS A 58 -17.43 -9.06 2.81
CA LYS A 58 -16.53 -9.62 1.79
C LYS A 58 -15.14 -9.02 1.82
N MET A 59 -15.01 -7.75 2.18
CA MET A 59 -13.70 -7.13 2.37
C MET A 59 -12.88 -7.77 3.51
N THR A 60 -13.54 -8.43 4.49
CA THR A 60 -12.81 -9.18 5.53
C THR A 60 -12.01 -10.36 4.99
N MET A 61 -12.37 -10.89 3.79
CA MET A 61 -11.56 -11.90 3.11
C MET A 61 -10.14 -11.39 2.81
N GLY A 62 -9.98 -10.08 2.63
CA GLY A 62 -8.66 -9.45 2.49
C GLY A 62 -7.81 -9.62 3.75
N GLN A 63 -8.39 -9.37 4.94
CA GLN A 63 -7.70 -9.56 6.22
C GLN A 63 -7.39 -11.05 6.49
N MET A 64 -8.29 -11.95 6.10
CA MET A 64 -8.00 -13.39 6.18
C MET A 64 -6.82 -13.78 5.28
N SER A 65 -6.71 -13.17 4.11
CA SER A 65 -5.58 -13.39 3.20
C SER A 65 -4.26 -12.87 3.78
N GLU A 66 -4.26 -11.76 4.55
CA GLU A 66 -3.07 -11.27 5.28
C GLU A 66 -2.53 -12.35 6.23
N VAL A 67 -3.40 -12.96 7.03
CA VAL A 67 -2.96 -14.05 7.95
C VAL A 67 -2.28 -15.17 7.18
N PHE A 68 -2.84 -15.57 6.05
CA PHE A 68 -2.25 -16.62 5.21
C PHE A 68 -0.90 -16.20 4.63
N PHE A 69 -0.81 -15.01 4.01
CA PHE A 69 0.42 -14.54 3.39
C PHE A 69 1.51 -14.20 4.42
N MET A 70 1.15 -13.75 5.62
CA MET A 70 2.10 -13.58 6.73
C MET A 70 2.75 -14.91 7.12
N LEU A 71 2.00 -16.01 7.15
CA LEU A 71 2.55 -17.35 7.47
C LEU A 71 3.50 -17.86 6.39
N VAL A 72 3.23 -17.60 5.12
CA VAL A 72 4.08 -18.06 4.00
C VAL A 72 5.17 -17.06 3.62
N MET A 73 5.12 -15.85 4.15
CA MET A 73 6.06 -14.76 3.88
C MET A 73 7.53 -15.14 4.04
N PRO A 74 7.97 -15.88 5.10
CA PRO A 74 9.37 -16.25 5.27
C PRO A 74 9.93 -17.09 4.12
N PHE A 75 9.09 -17.88 3.46
CA PHE A 75 9.47 -18.66 2.29
C PHE A 75 9.78 -17.75 1.09
N PHE A 76 8.91 -16.80 0.81
CA PHE A 76 9.09 -15.83 -0.28
C PHE A 76 10.25 -14.87 0.01
N PHE A 77 10.36 -14.41 1.25
CA PHE A 77 11.41 -13.49 1.68
C PHE A 77 12.81 -14.05 1.44
N ARG A 78 13.02 -15.33 1.77
CA ARG A 78 14.32 -16.00 1.52
C ARG A 78 14.67 -16.14 0.04
N ARG A 79 13.67 -16.18 -0.85
CA ARG A 79 13.89 -16.33 -2.30
C ARG A 79 14.00 -15.01 -3.04
N LEU A 80 13.17 -14.05 -2.67
CA LEU A 80 13.02 -12.78 -3.37
C LEU A 80 13.89 -11.67 -2.77
N GLY A 81 14.16 -11.76 -1.46
CA GLY A 81 14.78 -10.65 -0.73
C GLY A 81 13.88 -9.42 -0.65
N VAL A 82 14.33 -8.39 0.07
CA VAL A 82 13.54 -7.19 0.40
C VAL A 82 13.03 -6.46 -0.83
N LYS A 83 13.89 -6.18 -1.80
CA LYS A 83 13.54 -5.41 -2.99
C LYS A 83 12.38 -6.05 -3.75
N TRP A 84 12.53 -7.32 -4.10
CA TRP A 84 11.54 -8.01 -4.94
C TRP A 84 10.27 -8.37 -4.18
N MET A 85 10.35 -8.58 -2.86
CA MET A 85 9.15 -8.68 -2.02
C MET A 85 8.30 -7.42 -2.13
N MET A 86 8.91 -6.25 -1.93
CA MET A 86 8.20 -4.97 -2.04
C MET A 86 7.64 -4.73 -3.45
N VAL A 87 8.42 -5.06 -4.49
CA VAL A 87 7.96 -4.94 -5.89
C VAL A 87 6.75 -5.83 -6.17
N VAL A 88 6.75 -7.08 -5.69
CA VAL A 88 5.59 -7.98 -5.82
C VAL A 88 4.37 -7.44 -5.07
N GLY A 89 4.56 -6.89 -3.87
CA GLY A 89 3.48 -6.22 -3.12
C GLY A 89 2.88 -5.06 -3.90
N MET A 90 3.74 -4.18 -4.47
CA MET A 90 3.27 -3.07 -5.32
C MET A 90 2.60 -3.55 -6.61
N ALA A 91 3.12 -4.60 -7.26
CA ALA A 91 2.51 -5.19 -8.45
C ALA A 91 1.13 -5.79 -8.14
N ALA A 92 0.96 -6.39 -6.97
CA ALA A 92 -0.34 -6.88 -6.51
C ALA A 92 -1.37 -5.73 -6.35
N TRP A 93 -0.94 -4.53 -5.90
CA TRP A 93 -1.82 -3.35 -5.91
C TRP A 93 -2.26 -2.95 -7.31
N ALA A 94 -1.33 -2.80 -8.25
CA ALA A 94 -1.67 -2.46 -9.63
C ALA A 94 -2.64 -3.49 -10.23
N THR A 95 -2.37 -4.79 -10.04
CA THR A 95 -3.22 -5.89 -10.51
C THR A 95 -4.62 -5.82 -9.88
N ARG A 96 -4.71 -5.55 -8.58
CA ARG A 96 -6.00 -5.37 -7.87
C ARG A 96 -6.85 -4.29 -8.51
N TYR A 97 -6.27 -3.11 -8.77
CA TYR A 97 -7.01 -2.01 -9.35
C TYR A 97 -7.47 -2.30 -10.78
N LEU A 98 -6.65 -3.01 -11.57
CA LEU A 98 -7.08 -3.50 -12.88
C LEU A 98 -8.23 -4.50 -12.77
N MET A 99 -8.19 -5.41 -11.78
CA MET A 99 -9.31 -6.33 -11.54
C MET A 99 -10.60 -5.59 -11.15
N PHE A 100 -10.50 -4.52 -10.36
CA PHE A 100 -11.65 -3.69 -10.02
C PHE A 100 -12.15 -2.86 -11.21
N ALA A 101 -11.25 -2.38 -12.06
CA ALA A 101 -11.60 -1.61 -13.25
C ALA A 101 -12.35 -2.46 -14.29
N PHE A 102 -11.90 -3.69 -14.53
CA PHE A 102 -12.42 -4.55 -15.59
C PHE A 102 -13.35 -5.66 -15.14
N GLY A 103 -13.49 -5.89 -13.83
CA GLY A 103 -14.48 -6.81 -13.28
C GLY A 103 -15.90 -6.33 -13.55
N THR A 104 -16.81 -7.27 -13.71
CA THR A 104 -18.25 -6.99 -13.88
C THR A 104 -19.08 -7.84 -12.92
N PRO A 105 -20.20 -7.31 -12.41
CA PRO A 105 -21.17 -8.13 -11.68
C PRO A 105 -21.71 -9.22 -12.61
N GLY A 106 -21.62 -10.46 -12.19
CA GLY A 106 -22.03 -11.63 -13.01
C GLY A 106 -20.82 -12.38 -13.56
N GLU A 107 -20.52 -12.23 -14.85
CA GLU A 107 -19.51 -13.07 -15.53
C GLU A 107 -18.08 -12.91 -14.95
N LEU A 108 -17.67 -11.69 -14.61
CA LEU A 108 -16.32 -11.40 -14.11
C LEU A 108 -16.31 -11.01 -12.62
N VAL A 109 -17.33 -11.36 -11.86
CA VAL A 109 -17.41 -11.08 -10.41
C VAL A 109 -16.23 -11.68 -9.63
N LEU A 110 -15.64 -12.76 -10.11
CA LEU A 110 -14.45 -13.36 -9.52
C LEU A 110 -13.27 -12.39 -9.47
N MET A 111 -13.17 -11.45 -10.42
CA MET A 111 -12.11 -10.43 -10.39
C MET A 111 -12.21 -9.54 -9.14
N TYR A 112 -13.43 -9.22 -8.69
CA TYR A 112 -13.61 -8.45 -7.45
C TYR A 112 -13.11 -9.22 -6.22
N TYR A 113 -13.46 -10.51 -6.12
CA TYR A 113 -13.01 -11.35 -5.01
C TYR A 113 -11.49 -11.57 -5.02
N LEU A 114 -10.91 -11.83 -6.19
CA LEU A 114 -9.46 -11.96 -6.33
C LEU A 114 -8.75 -10.62 -6.00
N GLY A 115 -9.32 -9.50 -6.44
CA GLY A 115 -8.82 -8.17 -6.09
C GLY A 115 -8.84 -7.92 -4.57
N ILE A 116 -9.87 -8.39 -3.86
CA ILE A 116 -9.93 -8.33 -2.39
C ILE A 116 -8.87 -9.24 -1.76
N LEU A 117 -8.73 -10.49 -2.23
CA LEU A 117 -7.77 -11.45 -1.71
C LEU A 117 -6.30 -11.05 -1.93
N LEU A 118 -6.01 -10.26 -2.98
CA LEU A 118 -4.66 -9.70 -3.16
C LEU A 118 -4.23 -8.75 -2.03
N HIS A 119 -5.15 -8.39 -1.12
CA HIS A 119 -4.83 -7.50 0.00
C HIS A 119 -3.69 -8.04 0.88
N GLY A 120 -3.68 -9.33 1.19
CA GLY A 120 -2.61 -9.94 1.96
C GLY A 120 -1.25 -9.85 1.27
N VAL A 121 -1.19 -10.13 -0.04
CA VAL A 121 0.06 -9.97 -0.81
C VAL A 121 0.53 -8.51 -0.79
N CYS A 122 -0.38 -7.58 -1.06
CA CYS A 122 -0.06 -6.15 -1.07
C CYS A 122 0.52 -5.68 0.27
N TYR A 123 -0.18 -6.03 1.35
CA TYR A 123 0.14 -5.54 2.68
C TYR A 123 1.41 -6.19 3.23
N ASP A 124 1.46 -7.51 3.25
CA ASP A 124 2.57 -8.22 3.89
C ASP A 124 3.87 -8.07 3.09
N PHE A 125 3.79 -8.19 1.76
CA PHE A 125 4.99 -8.13 0.94
C PHE A 125 5.56 -6.71 0.81
N PHE A 126 4.76 -5.68 1.04
CA PHE A 126 5.27 -4.31 1.06
C PHE A 126 5.46 -3.78 2.47
N PHE A 127 4.39 -3.65 3.28
CA PHE A 127 4.48 -2.99 4.57
C PHE A 127 5.23 -3.80 5.62
N VAL A 128 4.93 -5.09 5.77
CA VAL A 128 5.64 -5.94 6.75
C VAL A 128 7.11 -6.09 6.35
N THR A 129 7.39 -6.29 5.05
CA THR A 129 8.77 -6.29 4.53
C THR A 129 9.45 -4.93 4.77
N GLY A 130 8.72 -3.83 4.60
CA GLY A 130 9.21 -2.48 4.89
C GLY A 130 9.58 -2.27 6.34
N GLN A 131 8.77 -2.75 7.27
CA GLN A 131 9.08 -2.72 8.70
C GLN A 131 10.35 -3.52 9.03
N ILE A 132 10.49 -4.72 8.46
CA ILE A 132 11.71 -5.52 8.60
C ILE A 132 12.93 -4.78 8.03
N TYR A 133 12.78 -4.13 6.88
CA TYR A 133 13.85 -3.32 6.28
C TYR A 133 14.27 -2.15 7.19
N VAL A 134 13.31 -1.42 7.75
CA VAL A 134 13.58 -0.33 8.70
C VAL A 134 14.31 -0.84 9.93
N ASP A 135 13.86 -1.94 10.53
CA ASP A 135 14.49 -2.54 11.73
C ASP A 135 15.93 -2.99 11.47
N ASN A 136 16.21 -3.52 10.28
CA ASN A 136 17.57 -3.96 9.93
C ASN A 136 18.49 -2.79 9.52
N THR A 137 17.94 -1.68 9.03
CA THR A 137 18.71 -0.52 8.57
C THR A 137 18.98 0.46 9.71
N ALA A 138 18.03 0.63 10.63
CA ALA A 138 18.15 1.58 11.72
C ALA A 138 19.02 1.03 12.86
N PRO A 139 19.98 1.84 13.39
CA PRO A 139 20.65 1.50 14.62
C PRO A 139 19.68 1.22 15.77
N LYS A 140 19.99 0.23 16.62
CA LYS A 140 19.10 -0.20 17.72
C LYS A 140 18.57 0.96 18.59
N ALA A 141 19.39 2.00 18.79
CA ALA A 141 19.00 3.16 19.60
C ALA A 141 17.83 3.97 19.01
N ILE A 142 17.61 3.92 17.71
CA ILE A 142 16.61 4.73 17.00
C ILE A 142 15.57 3.90 16.23
N GLN A 143 15.57 2.58 16.33
CA GLN A 143 14.63 1.71 15.61
C GLN A 143 13.16 2.12 15.84
N ALA A 144 12.76 2.32 17.09
CA ALA A 144 11.39 2.74 17.41
C ALA A 144 11.04 4.10 16.77
N SER A 145 11.98 5.05 16.76
CA SER A 145 11.78 6.35 16.10
C SER A 145 11.70 6.22 14.57
N ALA A 146 12.48 5.31 13.98
CA ALA A 146 12.45 5.04 12.55
C ALA A 146 11.13 4.38 12.13
N GLN A 147 10.59 3.44 12.92
CA GLN A 147 9.27 2.86 12.70
C GLN A 147 8.16 3.91 12.84
N GLY A 148 8.23 4.78 13.85
CA GLY A 148 7.30 5.90 14.00
C GLY A 148 7.37 6.87 12.82
N PHE A 149 8.57 7.17 12.32
CA PHE A 149 8.78 8.05 11.17
C PHE A 149 8.14 7.46 9.90
N ILE A 150 8.39 6.19 9.57
CA ILE A 150 7.79 5.57 8.37
C ILE A 150 6.27 5.47 8.51
N THR A 151 5.74 5.20 9.69
CA THR A 151 4.30 5.19 9.95
C THR A 151 3.68 6.58 9.73
N LEU A 152 4.33 7.64 10.19
CA LEU A 152 3.88 9.02 9.96
C LEU A 152 3.89 9.35 8.45
N VAL A 153 4.95 8.97 7.74
CA VAL A 153 5.07 9.22 6.29
C VAL A 153 4.00 8.46 5.50
N THR A 154 3.75 7.20 5.83
CA THR A 154 2.80 6.36 5.11
C THR A 154 1.35 6.64 5.52
N TYR A 155 0.98 6.26 6.75
CA TYR A 155 -0.40 6.37 7.25
C TYR A 155 -0.81 7.79 7.64
N GLY A 156 0.15 8.68 7.91
CA GLY A 156 -0.12 10.10 8.10
C GLY A 156 -0.16 10.84 6.76
N VAL A 157 1.02 11.23 6.26
CA VAL A 157 1.14 12.13 5.10
C VAL A 157 0.64 11.48 3.81
N GLY A 158 1.07 10.23 3.53
CA GLY A 158 0.70 9.53 2.31
C GLY A 158 -0.80 9.30 2.17
N MET A 159 -1.44 8.82 3.25
CA MET A 159 -2.89 8.61 3.26
C MET A 159 -3.68 9.93 3.21
N LEU A 160 -3.19 10.99 3.85
CA LEU A 160 -3.83 12.31 3.78
C LEU A 160 -3.86 12.85 2.34
N ILE A 161 -2.70 12.84 1.68
CA ILE A 161 -2.58 13.25 0.27
C ILE A 161 -3.45 12.34 -0.62
N GLY A 162 -3.35 11.04 -0.41
CA GLY A 162 -4.10 10.05 -1.17
C GLY A 162 -5.61 10.19 -1.00
N SER A 163 -6.09 10.50 0.22
CA SER A 163 -7.52 10.74 0.48
C SER A 163 -8.03 11.97 -0.26
N GLY A 164 -7.24 13.05 -0.29
CA GLY A 164 -7.58 14.24 -1.05
C GLY A 164 -7.66 13.95 -2.56
N ILE A 165 -6.64 13.30 -3.11
CA ILE A 165 -6.60 12.96 -4.54
C ILE A 165 -7.72 11.98 -4.91
N SER A 166 -7.93 10.92 -4.13
CA SER A 166 -8.97 9.93 -4.42
C SER A 166 -10.37 10.54 -4.36
N GLY A 167 -10.63 11.43 -3.39
CA GLY A 167 -11.89 12.16 -3.30
C GLY A 167 -12.16 13.04 -4.52
N LEU A 168 -11.14 13.78 -5.00
CA LEU A 168 -11.26 14.60 -6.20
C LEU A 168 -11.52 13.74 -7.46
N VAL A 169 -10.79 12.63 -7.63
CA VAL A 169 -10.98 11.73 -8.77
C VAL A 169 -12.38 11.12 -8.75
N VAL A 170 -12.83 10.59 -7.62
CA VAL A 170 -14.18 9.99 -7.53
C VAL A 170 -15.26 11.03 -7.81
N LYS A 171 -15.15 12.22 -7.25
CA LYS A 171 -16.07 13.32 -7.52
C LYS A 171 -16.12 13.71 -9.01
N SER A 172 -14.98 13.74 -9.70
CA SER A 172 -14.91 14.12 -11.12
C SER A 172 -15.47 13.05 -12.07
N HIS A 173 -15.68 11.83 -11.58
CA HIS A 173 -16.20 10.70 -12.38
C HIS A 173 -17.61 10.26 -11.92
N GLN A 174 -18.38 11.15 -11.31
CA GLN A 174 -19.81 10.95 -11.11
C GLN A 174 -20.52 10.96 -12.47
N ILE A 175 -21.42 9.97 -12.71
CA ILE A 175 -22.12 9.82 -14.00
C ILE A 175 -23.07 11.01 -14.24
N ALA A 176 -23.72 11.49 -13.20
CA ALA A 176 -24.55 12.70 -13.26
C ALA A 176 -24.31 13.56 -12.00
N ALA A 177 -23.78 14.76 -12.20
CA ALA A 177 -23.44 15.66 -11.09
C ALA A 177 -24.66 16.04 -10.24
N ASP A 178 -25.84 16.13 -10.86
CA ASP A 178 -27.09 16.52 -10.22
C ASP A 178 -27.87 15.33 -9.63
N ASN A 179 -27.42 14.10 -9.85
CA ASN A 179 -28.07 12.89 -9.37
C ASN A 179 -27.07 11.89 -8.77
N PRO A 180 -26.78 11.96 -7.47
CA PRO A 180 -25.87 11.03 -6.81
C PRO A 180 -26.25 9.53 -6.96
N ALA A 181 -27.54 9.24 -7.18
CA ALA A 181 -28.03 7.87 -7.39
C ALA A 181 -27.61 7.30 -8.74
N ALA A 182 -27.13 8.10 -9.68
CA ALA A 182 -26.61 7.62 -10.95
C ALA A 182 -25.28 6.84 -10.81
N GLY A 183 -24.59 6.98 -9.67
CA GLY A 183 -23.33 6.29 -9.38
C GLY A 183 -22.12 6.92 -10.06
N HIS A 184 -21.05 6.10 -10.21
CA HIS A 184 -19.73 6.55 -10.67
C HIS A 184 -19.21 5.69 -11.82
N ASP A 185 -18.37 6.28 -12.67
CA ASP A 185 -17.56 5.53 -13.64
C ASP A 185 -16.38 4.86 -12.93
N TRP A 186 -16.65 3.69 -12.34
CA TRP A 186 -15.66 2.94 -11.58
C TRP A 186 -14.51 2.42 -12.43
N THR A 187 -14.71 2.17 -13.70
CA THR A 187 -13.63 1.76 -14.59
C THR A 187 -12.59 2.87 -14.70
N ALA A 188 -13.00 4.08 -15.02
CA ALA A 188 -12.11 5.23 -15.08
C ALA A 188 -11.46 5.51 -13.71
N ILE A 189 -12.23 5.44 -12.62
CA ILE A 189 -11.72 5.69 -11.25
C ILE A 189 -10.60 4.72 -10.89
N TRP A 190 -10.77 3.40 -11.10
CA TRP A 190 -9.76 2.41 -10.71
C TRP A 190 -8.52 2.40 -11.60
N LEU A 191 -8.60 2.91 -12.82
CA LEU A 191 -7.43 3.07 -13.68
C LEU A 191 -6.44 4.13 -13.14
N TRP A 192 -6.90 5.13 -12.40
CA TRP A 192 -6.01 6.12 -11.77
C TRP A 192 -5.04 5.49 -10.77
N PRO A 193 -5.50 4.80 -9.71
CA PRO A 193 -4.57 4.16 -8.78
C PRO A 193 -3.76 3.02 -9.42
N ALA A 194 -4.28 2.34 -10.44
CA ALA A 194 -3.50 1.36 -11.20
C ALA A 194 -2.31 2.01 -11.91
N ALA A 195 -2.54 3.11 -12.61
CA ALA A 195 -1.47 3.86 -13.30
C ALA A 195 -0.46 4.45 -12.30
N MET A 196 -0.94 5.04 -11.18
CA MET A 196 -0.07 5.56 -10.12
C MET A 196 0.82 4.45 -9.54
N ALA A 197 0.25 3.30 -9.19
CA ALA A 197 1.01 2.17 -8.67
C ALA A 197 2.06 1.68 -9.68
N PHE A 198 1.71 1.61 -10.95
CA PHE A 198 2.64 1.22 -12.02
C PHE A 198 3.83 2.19 -12.12
N VAL A 199 3.59 3.50 -12.09
CA VAL A 199 4.67 4.51 -12.10
C VAL A 199 5.56 4.36 -10.88
N VAL A 200 4.98 4.16 -9.68
CA VAL A 200 5.76 3.95 -8.45
C VAL A 200 6.62 2.68 -8.54
N ILE A 201 6.11 1.59 -9.12
CA ILE A 201 6.87 0.36 -9.35
C ILE A 201 8.09 0.65 -10.23
N LEU A 202 7.92 1.34 -11.35
CA LEU A 202 9.02 1.65 -12.26
C LEU A 202 10.10 2.49 -11.57
N LEU A 203 9.70 3.52 -10.83
CA LEU A 203 10.63 4.35 -10.05
C LEU A 203 11.36 3.53 -8.98
N PHE A 204 10.62 2.69 -8.25
CA PHE A 204 11.19 1.87 -7.19
C PHE A 204 12.17 0.82 -7.72
N VAL A 205 11.83 0.12 -8.79
CA VAL A 205 12.71 -0.87 -9.44
C VAL A 205 13.99 -0.21 -9.95
N ALA A 206 13.89 0.98 -10.55
CA ALA A 206 15.02 1.70 -11.12
C ALA A 206 15.96 2.29 -10.06
N LEU A 207 15.42 2.75 -8.92
CA LEU A 207 16.16 3.56 -7.96
C LEU A 207 16.55 2.82 -6.67
N PHE A 208 15.74 1.85 -6.24
CA PHE A 208 15.96 1.12 -4.98
C PHE A 208 16.93 -0.06 -5.18
N ASP A 209 18.07 -0.03 -4.52
CA ASP A 209 19.10 -1.07 -4.67
C ASP A 209 18.93 -2.26 -3.72
N GLY A 210 18.12 -2.12 -2.65
CA GLY A 210 17.95 -3.16 -1.63
C GLY A 210 19.21 -3.47 -0.82
N LYS A 211 20.28 -2.69 -1.00
CA LYS A 211 21.56 -2.84 -0.29
C LYS A 211 21.42 -2.23 1.11
N GLY A 212 21.46 -3.02 2.12
CA GLY A 212 21.35 -2.63 3.54
C GLY A 212 21.12 -3.84 4.45
N MET A 213 20.85 -4.99 3.87
CA MET A 213 20.79 -6.24 4.61
C MET A 213 21.96 -7.11 4.14
N GLY A 214 23.03 -7.18 4.96
CA GLY A 214 24.06 -8.19 4.81
C GLY A 214 23.39 -9.57 4.80
N THR A 215 23.80 -10.38 3.86
CA THR A 215 23.47 -11.82 3.73
C THR A 215 23.82 -12.58 4.98
#